data_1c74816b03b94492185c5e0f9e9865b0
#
_entry.id   1c74816b03b94492185c5e0f9e9865b0
#
_cell.length_a   1.000
_cell.length_b   1.000
_cell.length_c   1.000
_cell.angle_alpha   90.00
_cell.angle_beta   90.00
_cell.angle_gamma   90.00
#
_symmetry.space_group_name_H-M   'P 1'
#
loop_
_entity.id
_entity.type
_entity.pdbx_description
1 polymer ?
#
loop_
_entity_poly.entity_id
_entity_poly.type
_entity_poly.pdbx_seq_one_letter_code
_entity_poly.pdbx_strand_id
1 'polypeptide(L)'
;YQAVKHYCANMVVATELATSAVWDAAKAAATGGDQLTFTAAVAATLAAPAADLCANLNTQVHGGIAITWEHDAHLYMRRATTLLSFLRPADAAADLTDLTRRGVSRGKQVELPPEAESIRDEVRAFAESISDLPEDQQRARLIETGYVMPHWPKPYGRAAGAVEQLVVEQEFER
;
A
#
# COMPACT_ATOMS: atom_id res chain seq x y z
N TYR A 1 -18.84 3.42 -24.89
CA TYR A 1 -17.77 2.60 -25.48
C TYR A 1 -17.03 1.86 -24.37
N GLN A 2 -16.92 0.52 -24.47
CA GLN A 2 -16.27 -0.31 -23.45
C GLN A 2 -14.79 0.02 -23.29
N ALA A 3 -14.07 0.23 -24.39
CA ALA A 3 -12.65 0.55 -24.36
C ALA A 3 -12.37 1.84 -23.56
N VAL A 4 -13.20 2.87 -23.73
CA VAL A 4 -13.06 4.13 -22.96
C VAL A 4 -13.24 3.88 -21.45
N LYS A 5 -14.22 3.04 -21.06
CA LYS A 5 -14.42 2.68 -19.65
C LYS A 5 -13.19 1.97 -19.07
N HIS A 6 -12.57 1.06 -19.83
CA HIS A 6 -11.35 0.36 -19.41
C HIS A 6 -10.16 1.32 -19.28
N TYR A 7 -10.00 2.27 -20.21
CA TYR A 7 -8.97 3.31 -20.07
C TYR A 7 -9.17 4.15 -18.81
N CYS A 8 -10.40 4.59 -18.55
CA CYS A 8 -10.70 5.33 -17.32
C CYS A 8 -10.44 4.49 -16.06
N ALA A 9 -10.83 3.22 -16.05
CA ALA A 9 -10.56 2.33 -14.93
C ALA A 9 -9.04 2.16 -14.68
N ASN A 10 -8.25 1.96 -15.73
CA ASN A 10 -6.79 1.85 -15.63
C ASN A 10 -6.16 3.15 -15.10
N MET A 11 -6.65 4.31 -15.53
CA MET A 11 -6.18 5.61 -15.00
C MET A 11 -6.51 5.75 -13.52
N VAL A 12 -7.70 5.36 -13.07
CA VAL A 12 -8.08 5.40 -11.65
C VAL A 12 -7.15 4.51 -10.84
N VAL A 13 -6.95 3.25 -11.24
CA VAL A 13 -6.06 2.32 -10.52
C VAL A 13 -4.64 2.87 -10.43
N ALA A 14 -4.09 3.36 -11.55
CA ALA A 14 -2.74 3.92 -11.56
C ALA A 14 -2.61 5.16 -10.65
N THR A 15 -3.63 6.03 -10.65
CA THR A 15 -3.66 7.25 -9.82
C THR A 15 -3.75 6.90 -8.33
N GLU A 16 -4.61 5.96 -7.94
CA GLU A 16 -4.77 5.54 -6.55
C GLU A 16 -3.48 4.91 -5.99
N LEU A 17 -2.84 4.02 -6.76
CA LEU A 17 -1.55 3.43 -6.38
C LEU A 17 -0.46 4.49 -6.24
N ALA A 18 -0.35 5.41 -7.20
CA ALA A 18 0.61 6.49 -7.17
C ALA A 18 0.39 7.43 -5.96
N THR A 19 -0.86 7.81 -5.73
CA THR A 19 -1.25 8.69 -4.62
C THR A 19 -0.90 8.03 -3.28
N SER A 20 -1.25 6.77 -3.09
CA SER A 20 -0.94 6.03 -1.87
C SER A 20 0.57 5.94 -1.63
N ALA A 21 1.36 5.65 -2.66
CA ALA A 21 2.81 5.57 -2.55
C ALA A 21 3.46 6.93 -2.21
N VAL A 22 2.97 8.02 -2.81
CA VAL A 22 3.47 9.38 -2.54
C VAL A 22 3.12 9.82 -1.11
N TRP A 23 1.90 9.54 -0.64
CA TRP A 23 1.52 9.82 0.74
C TRP A 23 2.33 9.02 1.74
N ASP A 24 2.62 7.75 1.46
CA ASP A 24 3.46 6.94 2.33
C ASP A 24 4.89 7.48 2.39
N ALA A 25 5.46 7.90 1.27
CA ALA A 25 6.77 8.56 1.23
C ALA A 25 6.78 9.89 2.00
N ALA A 26 5.74 10.70 1.86
CA ALA A 26 5.58 11.95 2.60
C ALA A 26 5.49 11.69 4.12
N LYS A 27 4.75 10.67 4.54
CA LYS A 27 4.67 10.26 5.95
C LYS A 27 6.02 9.76 6.46
N ALA A 28 6.73 8.95 5.69
CA ALA A 28 8.04 8.43 6.06
C ALA A 28 9.13 9.53 6.15
N ALA A 29 8.92 10.68 5.52
CA ALA A 29 9.83 11.82 5.61
C ALA A 29 10.02 12.32 7.06
N ALA A 30 9.02 12.16 7.92
CA ALA A 30 9.12 12.50 9.34
C ALA A 30 10.06 11.56 10.11
N THR A 31 10.16 10.29 9.68
CA THR A 31 11.04 9.28 10.28
C THR A 31 12.46 9.34 9.71
N GLY A 32 12.59 9.62 8.40
CA GLY A 32 13.86 9.65 7.68
C GLY A 32 14.50 8.27 7.47
N GLY A 33 15.81 8.25 7.21
CA GLY A 33 16.60 7.03 7.08
C GLY A 33 16.11 6.06 6.00
N ASP A 34 16.29 4.76 6.24
CA ASP A 34 15.94 3.71 5.28
C ASP A 34 14.44 3.66 4.97
N GLN A 35 13.57 4.07 5.89
CA GLN A 35 12.12 4.12 5.66
C GLN A 35 11.77 5.18 4.60
N LEU A 36 12.38 6.36 4.69
CA LEU A 36 12.19 7.40 3.66
C LEU A 36 12.77 6.95 2.32
N THR A 37 13.98 6.41 2.30
CA THR A 37 14.64 5.97 1.06
C THR A 37 13.84 4.87 0.37
N PHE A 38 13.34 3.89 1.13
CA PHE A 38 12.50 2.81 0.63
C PHE A 38 11.19 3.32 0.03
N THR A 39 10.45 4.14 0.78
CA THR A 39 9.15 4.65 0.32
C THR A 39 9.28 5.65 -0.83
N ALA A 40 10.35 6.46 -0.86
CA ALA A 40 10.64 7.34 -1.98
C ALA A 40 10.94 6.55 -3.26
N ALA A 41 11.69 5.44 -3.17
CA ALA A 41 11.93 4.56 -4.30
C ALA A 41 10.63 3.90 -4.80
N VAL A 42 9.76 3.44 -3.89
CA VAL A 42 8.41 2.93 -4.25
C VAL A 42 7.60 4.01 -4.96
N ALA A 43 7.55 5.22 -4.42
CA ALA A 43 6.81 6.34 -5.02
C ALA A 43 7.33 6.71 -6.42
N ALA A 44 8.66 6.78 -6.61
CA ALA A 44 9.27 7.08 -7.90
C ALA A 44 8.99 5.98 -8.94
N THR A 45 8.96 4.71 -8.50
CA THR A 45 8.66 3.57 -9.38
C THR A 45 7.21 3.57 -9.85
N LEU A 46 6.26 4.09 -9.06
CA LEU A 46 4.83 4.07 -9.35
C LEU A 46 4.31 5.39 -9.93
N ALA A 47 4.69 6.53 -9.33
CA ALA A 47 4.04 7.81 -9.65
C ALA A 47 4.39 8.37 -11.03
N ALA A 48 5.67 8.29 -11.43
CA ALA A 48 6.08 8.82 -12.72
C ALA A 48 5.51 8.01 -13.90
N PRO A 49 5.55 6.65 -13.92
CA PRO A 49 4.86 5.86 -14.94
C PRO A 49 3.34 6.04 -14.93
N ALA A 50 2.72 6.20 -13.75
CA ALA A 50 1.28 6.47 -13.66
C ALA A 50 0.90 7.80 -14.31
N ALA A 51 1.68 8.86 -14.09
CA ALA A 51 1.46 10.16 -14.71
C ALA A 51 1.57 10.09 -16.23
N ASP A 52 2.59 9.39 -16.75
CA ASP A 52 2.76 9.19 -18.19
C ASP A 52 1.63 8.36 -18.79
N LEU A 53 1.28 7.22 -18.17
CA LEU A 53 0.15 6.38 -18.58
C LEU A 53 -1.15 7.17 -18.63
N CYS A 54 -1.46 7.92 -17.57
CA CYS A 54 -2.70 8.72 -17.50
C CYS A 54 -2.72 9.81 -18.57
N ALA A 55 -1.61 10.50 -18.82
CA ALA A 55 -1.54 11.53 -19.85
C ALA A 55 -1.73 10.96 -21.25
N ASN A 56 -1.14 9.79 -21.55
CA ASN A 56 -1.32 9.10 -22.84
C ASN A 56 -2.75 8.58 -23.01
N LEU A 57 -3.33 7.92 -21.99
CA LEU A 57 -4.71 7.43 -22.04
C LEU A 57 -5.72 8.59 -22.12
N ASN A 58 -5.47 9.71 -21.44
CA ASN A 58 -6.27 10.92 -21.55
C ASN A 58 -6.30 11.43 -23.01
N THR A 59 -5.14 11.50 -23.66
CA THR A 59 -5.05 11.85 -25.08
C THR A 59 -5.85 10.88 -25.96
N GLN A 60 -5.73 9.59 -25.70
CA GLN A 60 -6.46 8.55 -26.42
C GLN A 60 -7.99 8.67 -26.26
N VAL A 61 -8.46 8.97 -25.03
CA VAL A 61 -9.90 9.12 -24.73
C VAL A 61 -10.51 10.34 -25.44
N HIS A 62 -9.78 11.44 -25.51
CA HIS A 62 -10.24 12.66 -26.21
C HIS A 62 -10.14 12.54 -27.74
N GLY A 63 -9.35 11.61 -28.27
CA GLY A 63 -9.21 11.38 -29.70
C GLY A 63 -8.54 12.55 -30.43
N GLY A 64 -8.97 12.85 -31.68
CA GLY A 64 -8.29 13.80 -32.54
C GLY A 64 -8.09 15.20 -31.97
N ILE A 65 -9.03 15.70 -31.16
CA ILE A 65 -8.90 17.03 -30.56
C ILE A 65 -7.72 17.13 -29.58
N ALA A 66 -7.38 16.05 -28.91
CA ALA A 66 -6.30 16.04 -27.91
C ALA A 66 -4.91 16.30 -28.50
N ILE A 67 -4.72 16.11 -29.79
CA ILE A 67 -3.45 16.40 -30.49
C ILE A 67 -3.43 17.77 -31.18
N THR A 68 -4.48 18.53 -31.02
CA THR A 68 -4.57 19.90 -31.58
C THR A 68 -4.16 20.92 -30.51
N TRP A 69 -3.90 22.16 -30.96
CA TRP A 69 -3.55 23.29 -30.08
C TRP A 69 -4.75 23.86 -29.32
N GLU A 70 -5.99 23.51 -29.73
CA GLU A 70 -7.20 23.94 -29.06
C GLU A 70 -7.49 23.21 -27.75
N HIS A 71 -6.79 22.09 -27.49
CA HIS A 71 -7.00 21.27 -26.31
C HIS A 71 -5.70 21.12 -25.47
N ASP A 72 -5.84 21.18 -24.16
CA ASP A 72 -4.70 21.19 -23.22
C ASP A 72 -4.03 19.82 -22.98
N ALA A 73 -4.53 18.73 -23.55
CA ALA A 73 -4.01 17.38 -23.32
C ALA A 73 -2.49 17.26 -23.62
N HIS A 74 -2.03 17.95 -24.69
CA HIS A 74 -0.62 17.97 -25.07
C HIS A 74 0.30 18.60 -24.02
N LEU A 75 -0.20 19.55 -23.20
CA LEU A 75 0.56 20.17 -22.12
C LEU A 75 0.83 19.17 -21.00
N TYR A 76 -0.20 18.41 -20.61
CA TYR A 76 -0.09 17.37 -19.60
C TYR A 76 0.85 16.24 -20.06
N MET A 77 0.71 15.79 -21.30
CA MET A 77 1.58 14.74 -21.85
C MET A 77 3.05 15.16 -21.86
N ARG A 78 3.37 16.36 -22.34
CA ARG A 78 4.74 16.90 -22.32
C ARG A 78 5.30 16.98 -20.90
N ARG A 79 4.50 17.44 -19.94
CA ARG A 79 4.90 17.54 -18.54
C ARG A 79 5.15 16.17 -17.92
N ALA A 80 4.27 15.20 -18.16
CA ALA A 80 4.43 13.83 -17.67
C ALA A 80 5.71 13.19 -18.22
N THR A 81 5.95 13.27 -19.52
CA THR A 81 7.16 12.76 -20.17
C THR A 81 8.43 13.41 -19.61
N THR A 82 8.40 14.73 -19.39
CA THR A 82 9.53 15.45 -18.78
C THR A 82 9.80 14.96 -17.37
N LEU A 83 8.76 14.83 -16.53
CA LEU A 83 8.90 14.34 -15.16
C LEU A 83 9.44 12.89 -15.12
N LEU A 84 8.96 12.04 -16.03
CA LEU A 84 9.44 10.66 -16.16
C LEU A 84 10.95 10.61 -16.44
N SER A 85 11.49 11.53 -17.24
CA SER A 85 12.92 11.60 -17.54
C SER A 85 13.78 12.02 -16.33
N PHE A 86 13.24 12.84 -15.44
CA PHE A 86 13.94 13.26 -14.22
C PHE A 86 13.89 12.21 -13.10
N LEU A 87 12.74 11.54 -12.93
CA LEU A 87 12.52 10.63 -11.81
C LEU A 87 13.12 9.23 -12.02
N ARG A 88 13.47 8.89 -13.28
CA ARG A 88 14.18 7.66 -13.65
C ARG A 88 13.67 6.39 -12.92
N PRO A 89 12.43 5.93 -13.18
CA PRO A 89 11.80 4.83 -12.43
C PRO A 89 12.60 3.53 -12.41
N ALA A 90 13.38 3.27 -13.46
CA ALA A 90 14.24 2.08 -13.53
C ALA A 90 15.36 2.09 -12.48
N ASP A 91 15.95 3.27 -12.22
CA ASP A 91 16.97 3.42 -11.19
C ASP A 91 16.34 3.29 -9.81
N ALA A 92 15.18 3.91 -9.60
CA ALA A 92 14.42 3.76 -8.36
C ALA A 92 14.02 2.30 -8.07
N ALA A 93 13.67 1.52 -9.11
CA ALA A 93 13.39 0.09 -8.97
C ALA A 93 14.64 -0.72 -8.61
N ALA A 94 15.82 -0.34 -9.13
CA ALA A 94 17.08 -0.95 -8.74
C ALA A 94 17.43 -0.65 -7.28
N ASP A 95 17.29 0.61 -6.86
CA ASP A 95 17.49 1.03 -5.47
C ASP A 95 16.55 0.27 -4.51
N LEU A 96 15.28 0.14 -4.87
CA LEU A 96 14.30 -0.61 -4.10
C LEU A 96 14.70 -2.09 -3.97
N THR A 97 15.19 -2.69 -5.04
CA THR A 97 15.67 -4.06 -5.05
C THR A 97 16.85 -4.24 -4.10
N ASP A 98 17.82 -3.32 -4.12
CA ASP A 98 18.99 -3.38 -3.25
C ASP A 98 18.64 -3.14 -1.78
N LEU A 99 17.71 -2.23 -1.48
CA LEU A 99 17.17 -2.02 -0.14
C LEU A 99 16.51 -3.31 0.38
N THR A 100 15.67 -3.93 -0.43
CA THR A 100 14.99 -5.19 -0.05
C THR A 100 15.99 -6.31 0.20
N ARG A 101 17.03 -6.46 -0.62
CA ARG A 101 18.10 -7.45 -0.42
C ARG A 101 18.86 -7.23 0.89
N ARG A 102 18.98 -6.00 1.35
CA ARG A 102 19.60 -5.64 2.65
C ARG A 102 18.65 -5.84 3.83
N GLY A 103 17.43 -6.36 3.60
CA GLY A 103 16.43 -6.60 4.63
C GLY A 103 15.60 -5.36 5.00
N VAL A 104 15.73 -4.26 4.25
CA VAL A 104 14.89 -3.08 4.48
C VAL A 104 13.49 -3.36 3.95
N SER A 105 12.51 -3.19 4.82
CA SER A 105 11.09 -3.30 4.49
C SER A 105 10.32 -2.13 5.06
N ARG A 106 9.13 -1.86 4.51
CA ARG A 106 8.26 -0.83 5.07
C ARG A 106 7.70 -1.28 6.42
N GLY A 107 8.05 -0.55 7.47
CA GLY A 107 7.46 -0.79 8.79
C GLY A 107 5.95 -0.49 8.78
N LYS A 108 5.16 -1.49 9.12
CA LYS A 108 3.69 -1.39 9.21
C LYS A 108 3.25 -0.77 10.54
N GLN A 109 3.82 0.37 10.93
CA GLN A 109 3.38 1.05 12.15
C GLN A 109 2.15 1.89 11.85
N VAL A 110 1.00 1.38 12.21
CA VAL A 110 -0.24 2.15 12.30
C VAL A 110 -0.36 2.68 13.72
N GLU A 111 -0.46 3.99 13.87
CA GLU A 111 -0.81 4.59 15.16
C GLU A 111 -2.24 4.19 15.50
N LEU A 112 -2.39 3.39 16.54
CA LEU A 112 -3.68 2.96 17.03
C LEU A 112 -4.17 3.91 18.13
N PRO A 113 -5.48 4.07 18.30
CA PRO A 113 -6.04 4.88 19.37
C PRO A 113 -5.70 4.27 20.74
N PRO A 114 -5.76 5.07 21.84
CA PRO A 114 -5.37 4.60 23.18
C PRO A 114 -6.11 3.35 23.67
N GLU A 115 -7.34 3.13 23.19
CA GLU A 115 -8.15 1.95 23.52
C GLU A 115 -7.52 0.65 23.02
N ALA A 116 -6.62 0.72 22.04
CA ALA A 116 -5.91 -0.43 21.50
C ALA A 116 -4.99 -1.10 22.54
N GLU A 117 -4.48 -0.35 23.54
CA GLU A 117 -3.55 -0.91 24.52
C GLU A 117 -4.19 -2.00 25.39
N SER A 118 -5.46 -1.82 25.81
CA SER A 118 -6.17 -2.86 26.57
C SER A 118 -6.41 -4.13 25.73
N ILE A 119 -6.69 -3.96 24.44
CA ILE A 119 -6.84 -5.08 23.50
C ILE A 119 -5.48 -5.75 23.27
N ARG A 120 -4.42 -4.97 23.16
CA ARG A 120 -3.04 -5.44 22.98
C ARG A 120 -2.59 -6.36 24.13
N ASP A 121 -2.86 -5.96 25.37
CA ASP A 121 -2.51 -6.77 26.55
C ASP A 121 -3.24 -8.12 26.55
N GLU A 122 -4.54 -8.14 26.19
CA GLU A 122 -5.32 -9.38 26.05
C GLU A 122 -4.74 -10.29 24.96
N VAL A 123 -4.51 -9.74 23.75
CA VAL A 123 -4.01 -10.51 22.60
C VAL A 123 -2.61 -11.03 22.87
N ARG A 124 -1.73 -10.24 23.46
CA ARG A 124 -0.38 -10.65 23.83
C ARG A 124 -0.39 -11.79 24.85
N ALA A 125 -1.16 -11.67 25.92
CA ALA A 125 -1.29 -12.71 26.91
C ALA A 125 -1.80 -14.03 26.30
N PHE A 126 -2.73 -13.93 25.35
CA PHE A 126 -3.20 -15.10 24.61
C PHE A 126 -2.10 -15.69 23.72
N ALA A 127 -1.39 -14.88 22.93
CA ALA A 127 -0.30 -15.32 22.06
C ALA A 127 0.80 -16.03 22.86
N GLU A 128 1.21 -15.46 24.00
CA GLU A 128 2.17 -16.07 24.93
C GLU A 128 1.66 -17.42 25.48
N SER A 129 0.37 -17.53 25.77
CA SER A 129 -0.21 -18.77 26.33
C SER A 129 -0.19 -19.96 25.37
N ILE A 130 -0.06 -19.70 24.06
CA ILE A 130 -0.04 -20.74 23.04
C ILE A 130 1.33 -20.94 22.39
N SER A 131 2.31 -20.06 22.65
CA SER A 131 3.62 -20.06 22.01
C SER A 131 4.39 -21.37 22.13
N ASP A 132 4.29 -22.02 23.31
CA ASP A 132 5.01 -23.26 23.63
C ASP A 132 4.23 -24.52 23.22
N LEU A 133 3.03 -24.39 22.67
CA LEU A 133 2.23 -25.53 22.24
C LEU A 133 2.72 -26.08 20.89
N PRO A 134 2.51 -27.38 20.60
CA PRO A 134 2.67 -27.93 19.26
C PRO A 134 1.80 -27.17 18.24
N GLU A 135 2.26 -27.09 16.98
CA GLU A 135 1.63 -26.28 15.92
C GLU A 135 0.14 -26.63 15.68
N ASP A 136 -0.19 -27.93 15.74
CA ASP A 136 -1.57 -28.43 15.62
C ASP A 136 -2.46 -27.94 16.77
N GLN A 137 -1.93 -27.89 17.99
CA GLN A 137 -2.64 -27.39 19.16
C GLN A 137 -2.77 -25.86 19.14
N GLN A 138 -1.72 -25.15 18.72
CA GLN A 138 -1.79 -23.70 18.50
C GLN A 138 -2.93 -23.36 17.53
N ARG A 139 -2.96 -24.05 16.38
CA ARG A 139 -4.00 -23.86 15.37
C ARG A 139 -5.41 -24.16 15.91
N ALA A 140 -5.56 -25.23 16.68
CA ALA A 140 -6.84 -25.56 17.30
C ALA A 140 -7.32 -24.46 18.24
N ARG A 141 -6.44 -23.91 19.07
CA ARG A 141 -6.76 -22.82 20.00
C ARG A 141 -7.09 -21.53 19.27
N LEU A 142 -6.36 -21.18 18.20
CA LEU A 142 -6.68 -20.02 17.35
C LEU A 142 -8.06 -20.13 16.70
N ILE A 143 -8.46 -21.33 16.25
CA ILE A 143 -9.78 -21.58 15.69
C ILE A 143 -10.85 -21.45 16.77
N GLU A 144 -10.68 -22.12 17.91
CA GLU A 144 -11.63 -22.12 19.03
C GLU A 144 -11.92 -20.71 19.56
N THR A 145 -10.89 -19.87 19.64
CA THR A 145 -10.98 -18.51 20.17
C THR A 145 -11.34 -17.46 19.09
N GLY A 146 -11.40 -17.86 17.80
CA GLY A 146 -11.74 -17.01 16.68
C GLY A 146 -10.62 -16.07 16.20
N TYR A 147 -9.40 -16.23 16.65
CA TYR A 147 -8.25 -15.40 16.25
C TYR A 147 -7.74 -15.68 14.83
N VAL A 148 -8.11 -16.83 14.24
CA VAL A 148 -7.75 -17.11 12.82
C VAL A 148 -8.39 -16.10 11.86
N MET A 149 -9.65 -15.74 12.11
CA MET A 149 -10.42 -14.78 11.31
C MET A 149 -11.19 -13.83 12.25
N PRO A 150 -10.49 -12.92 12.93
CA PRO A 150 -11.06 -12.15 14.02
C PRO A 150 -12.27 -11.30 13.61
N HIS A 151 -12.32 -10.81 12.36
CA HIS A 151 -13.43 -10.03 11.82
C HIS A 151 -14.70 -10.82 11.50
N TRP A 152 -14.62 -12.16 11.47
CA TRP A 152 -15.81 -12.97 11.21
C TRP A 152 -16.81 -12.90 12.37
N PRO A 153 -18.12 -13.07 12.07
CA PRO A 153 -19.13 -13.09 13.12
C PRO A 153 -18.95 -14.30 14.05
N LYS A 154 -19.37 -14.15 15.31
CA LYS A 154 -19.45 -15.27 16.24
C LYS A 154 -20.43 -16.33 15.72
N PRO A 155 -20.15 -17.65 15.90
CA PRO A 155 -19.06 -18.24 16.66
C PRO A 155 -17.77 -18.47 15.85
N TYR A 156 -17.73 -18.12 14.57
CA TYR A 156 -16.61 -18.44 13.66
C TYR A 156 -15.41 -17.50 13.80
N GLY A 157 -15.62 -16.33 14.37
CA GLY A 157 -14.60 -15.32 14.69
C GLY A 157 -15.02 -14.54 15.93
N ARG A 158 -14.40 -13.40 16.12
CA ARG A 158 -14.59 -12.53 17.29
C ARG A 158 -15.56 -11.36 17.03
N ALA A 159 -15.98 -11.17 15.78
CA ALA A 159 -16.66 -9.97 15.29
C ALA A 159 -15.84 -8.71 15.52
N ALA A 160 -14.51 -8.84 15.40
CA ALA A 160 -13.53 -7.80 15.70
C ALA A 160 -13.68 -6.60 14.76
N GLY A 161 -13.62 -5.39 15.32
CA GLY A 161 -13.51 -4.15 14.57
C GLY A 161 -12.09 -3.95 14.00
N ALA A 162 -11.89 -2.88 13.21
CA ALA A 162 -10.62 -2.62 12.53
C ALA A 162 -9.43 -2.49 13.50
N VAL A 163 -9.61 -1.84 14.65
CA VAL A 163 -8.56 -1.66 15.66
C VAL A 163 -8.14 -3.01 16.24
N GLU A 164 -9.10 -3.87 16.63
CA GLU A 164 -8.78 -5.20 17.17
C GLU A 164 -8.08 -6.08 16.14
N GLN A 165 -8.47 -6.04 14.86
CA GLN A 165 -7.79 -6.76 13.78
C GLN A 165 -6.33 -6.34 13.65
N LEU A 166 -6.06 -5.03 13.63
CA LEU A 166 -4.69 -4.51 13.53
C LEU A 166 -3.83 -4.88 14.74
N VAL A 167 -4.42 -4.87 15.95
CA VAL A 167 -3.72 -5.32 17.15
C VAL A 167 -3.37 -6.81 17.06
N VAL A 168 -4.33 -7.64 16.63
CA VAL A 168 -4.10 -9.09 16.46
C VAL A 168 -2.97 -9.34 15.47
N GLU A 169 -2.98 -8.69 14.29
CA GLU A 169 -1.88 -8.81 13.32
C GLU A 169 -0.54 -8.42 13.91
N GLN A 170 -0.46 -7.29 14.62
CA GLN A 170 0.79 -6.80 15.20
C GLN A 170 1.36 -7.72 16.29
N GLU A 171 0.52 -8.32 17.11
CA GLU A 171 1.00 -9.19 18.21
C GLU A 171 1.32 -10.63 17.74
N PHE A 172 0.69 -11.12 16.68
CA PHE A 172 1.01 -12.44 16.11
C PHE A 172 2.13 -12.41 15.03
N GLU A 173 2.52 -11.22 14.50
CA GLU A 173 3.69 -11.07 13.63
C GLU A 173 5.03 -11.00 14.41
N ARG A 174 5.00 -10.93 15.75
CA ARG A 174 6.18 -10.92 16.62
C ARG A 174 6.72 -12.31 16.89
#